data_ead34359ef34a69ff149b429b32a728e
#
_entry.id   ead34359ef34a69ff149b429b32a728e
#
_cell.length_a   1.000
_cell.length_b   1.000
_cell.length_c   1.000
_cell.angle_alpha   90.00
_cell.angle_beta   90.00
_cell.angle_gamma   90.00
#
_symmetry.space_group_name_H-M   'P 1'
#
loop_
_entity.id
_entity.type
_entity.pdbx_description
1 polymer ?
#
loop_
_entity_poly.entity_id
_entity_poly.type
_entity_poly.pdbx_seq_one_letter_code
_entity_poly.pdbx_strand_id
1 'polypeptide(L)'
;MIQSITRQLKAYQREIKELEKTERKMYQELGYSLETIPGIDIVTACALVGHIGDIHRFSSPHKLANYAGVAPLHFSSAGKGKDVQNKSQGNRKLYLTLYFLAIQQIYLTNKGEPRNRVYRAYFESKLSEGKTKIQALICIMRKLIRVIYVMMKKKTVYQMPEIKEKIAS
;
A
#
# COMPACT_ATOMS: atom_id res chain seq x y z
N MET A 1 -34.50 23.80 2.27
CA MET A 1 -33.09 23.63 1.90
C MET A 1 -32.43 22.47 2.67
N ILE A 2 -32.32 22.51 4.02
CA ILE A 2 -31.67 21.46 4.87
C ILE A 2 -32.27 20.06 4.61
N GLN A 3 -33.61 19.92 4.58
CA GLN A 3 -34.27 18.64 4.32
C GLN A 3 -33.94 18.04 2.93
N SER A 4 -33.77 18.87 1.92
CA SER A 4 -33.33 18.43 0.58
C SER A 4 -31.93 17.87 0.59
N ILE A 5 -31.00 18.57 1.23
CA ILE A 5 -29.60 18.15 1.38
C ILE A 5 -29.52 16.83 2.18
N THR A 6 -30.28 16.71 3.28
CA THR A 6 -30.32 15.48 4.06
C THR A 6 -30.84 14.30 3.25
N ARG A 7 -31.84 14.52 2.39
CA ARG A 7 -32.36 13.47 1.49
C ARG A 7 -31.33 13.02 0.48
N GLN A 8 -30.60 13.96 -0.13
CA GLN A 8 -29.52 13.64 -1.07
C GLN A 8 -28.38 12.88 -0.40
N LEU A 9 -27.94 13.31 0.80
CA LEU A 9 -26.91 12.58 1.56
C LEU A 9 -27.32 11.14 1.86
N LYS A 10 -28.56 10.92 2.29
CA LYS A 10 -29.08 9.55 2.52
C LYS A 10 -29.15 8.73 1.24
N ALA A 11 -29.47 9.33 0.10
CA ALA A 11 -29.47 8.64 -1.18
C ALA A 11 -28.06 8.21 -1.58
N TYR A 12 -27.07 9.11 -1.52
CA TYR A 12 -25.67 8.77 -1.79
C TYR A 12 -25.11 7.71 -0.84
N GLN A 13 -25.47 7.76 0.44
CA GLN A 13 -25.05 6.73 1.40
C GLN A 13 -25.58 5.34 1.06
N ARG A 14 -26.80 5.24 0.53
CA ARG A 14 -27.37 3.97 0.05
C ARG A 14 -26.63 3.47 -1.20
N GLU A 15 -26.43 4.36 -2.16
CA GLU A 15 -25.74 4.04 -3.41
C GLU A 15 -24.29 3.57 -3.13
N ILE A 16 -23.54 4.27 -2.25
CA ILE A 16 -22.20 3.85 -1.82
C ILE A 16 -22.23 2.43 -1.24
N LYS A 17 -23.17 2.11 -0.36
CA LYS A 17 -23.27 0.78 0.24
C LYS A 17 -23.56 -0.32 -0.79
N GLU A 18 -24.37 -0.03 -1.81
CA GLU A 18 -24.64 -0.98 -2.89
C GLU A 18 -23.43 -1.20 -3.78
N LEU A 19 -22.68 -0.12 -4.09
CA LEU A 19 -21.43 -0.21 -4.82
C LEU A 19 -20.38 -1.02 -4.05
N GLU A 20 -20.19 -0.74 -2.76
CA GLU A 20 -19.27 -1.48 -1.90
C GLU A 20 -19.62 -2.98 -1.83
N LYS A 21 -20.93 -3.32 -1.80
CA LYS A 21 -21.38 -4.70 -1.84
C LYS A 21 -21.02 -5.39 -3.16
N THR A 22 -21.19 -4.68 -4.27
CA THR A 22 -20.87 -5.17 -5.60
C THR A 22 -19.35 -5.36 -5.77
N GLU A 23 -18.56 -4.38 -5.36
CA GLU A 23 -17.10 -4.46 -5.35
C GLU A 23 -16.60 -5.63 -4.51
N ARG A 24 -17.16 -5.83 -3.31
CA ARG A 24 -16.83 -6.97 -2.44
C ARG A 24 -17.09 -8.30 -3.14
N LYS A 25 -18.21 -8.46 -3.82
CA LYS A 25 -18.54 -9.68 -4.55
C LYS A 25 -17.53 -9.93 -5.68
N MET A 26 -17.27 -8.93 -6.51
CA MET A 26 -16.27 -9.03 -7.58
C MET A 26 -14.86 -9.35 -7.04
N TYR A 27 -14.47 -8.73 -5.94
CA TYR A 27 -13.18 -8.99 -5.30
C TYR A 27 -13.07 -10.44 -4.82
N GLN A 28 -14.14 -10.98 -4.21
CA GLN A 28 -14.17 -12.38 -3.77
C GLN A 28 -14.05 -13.37 -4.93
N GLU A 29 -14.69 -13.07 -6.08
CA GLU A 29 -14.60 -13.89 -7.29
C GLU A 29 -13.16 -13.95 -7.85
N LEU A 30 -12.35 -12.90 -7.65
CA LEU A 30 -10.95 -12.88 -8.05
C LEU A 30 -10.06 -13.76 -7.16
N GLY A 31 -10.51 -14.12 -5.95
CA GLY A 31 -9.80 -14.99 -5.01
C GLY A 31 -8.54 -14.36 -4.42
N TYR A 32 -8.50 -13.05 -4.29
CA TYR A 32 -7.45 -12.33 -3.58
C TYR A 32 -7.80 -12.18 -2.09
N SER A 33 -6.78 -11.97 -1.25
CA SER A 33 -6.92 -11.84 0.21
C SER A 33 -6.07 -10.66 0.75
N LEU A 34 -6.04 -9.53 0.03
CA LEU A 34 -5.22 -8.37 0.41
C LEU A 34 -5.71 -7.73 1.71
N GLU A 35 -6.98 -7.87 2.06
CA GLU A 35 -7.60 -7.39 3.30
C GLU A 35 -7.02 -8.06 4.56
N THR A 36 -6.27 -9.16 4.39
CA THR A 36 -5.55 -9.79 5.49
C THR A 36 -4.28 -9.02 5.91
N ILE A 37 -3.82 -8.06 5.10
CA ILE A 37 -2.75 -7.15 5.49
C ILE A 37 -3.30 -6.16 6.53
N PRO A 38 -2.68 -6.03 7.71
CA PRO A 38 -3.13 -5.07 8.72
C PRO A 38 -3.32 -3.66 8.14
N GLY A 39 -4.49 -3.07 8.36
CA GLY A 39 -4.83 -1.73 7.88
C GLY A 39 -5.35 -1.65 6.44
N ILE A 40 -5.54 -2.77 5.77
CA ILE A 40 -6.30 -2.83 4.52
C ILE A 40 -7.73 -3.27 4.83
N ASP A 41 -8.70 -2.42 4.52
CA ASP A 41 -10.11 -2.78 4.44
C ASP A 41 -10.46 -3.26 3.03
N ILE A 42 -11.67 -3.73 2.86
CA ILE A 42 -12.13 -4.29 1.57
C ILE A 42 -12.11 -3.21 0.47
N VAL A 43 -12.45 -1.97 0.78
CA VAL A 43 -12.46 -0.87 -0.19
C VAL A 43 -11.05 -0.57 -0.69
N THR A 44 -10.08 -0.51 0.23
CA THR A 44 -8.66 -0.35 -0.11
C THR A 44 -8.12 -1.54 -0.91
N ALA A 45 -8.55 -2.77 -0.57
CA ALA A 45 -8.18 -3.97 -1.33
C ALA A 45 -8.72 -3.93 -2.76
N CYS A 46 -10.01 -3.58 -2.94
CA CYS A 46 -10.62 -3.38 -4.26
C CYS A 46 -9.91 -2.29 -5.06
N ALA A 47 -9.59 -1.15 -4.43
CA ALA A 47 -8.86 -0.07 -5.07
C ALA A 47 -7.45 -0.50 -5.54
N LEU A 48 -6.71 -1.26 -4.71
CA LEU A 48 -5.41 -1.80 -5.09
C LEU A 48 -5.53 -2.72 -6.30
N VAL A 49 -6.47 -3.67 -6.28
CA VAL A 49 -6.71 -4.59 -7.39
C VAL A 49 -7.13 -3.84 -8.65
N GLY A 50 -8.05 -2.87 -8.54
CA GLY A 50 -8.50 -2.06 -9.67
C GLY A 50 -7.38 -1.21 -10.29
N HIS A 51 -6.46 -0.66 -9.48
CA HIS A 51 -5.33 0.13 -9.97
C HIS A 51 -4.20 -0.74 -10.55
N ILE A 52 -3.99 -1.94 -10.01
CA ILE A 52 -2.98 -2.89 -10.49
C ILE A 52 -3.48 -3.60 -11.75
N GLY A 53 -4.77 -3.98 -11.78
CA GLY A 53 -5.35 -4.80 -12.83
C GLY A 53 -4.77 -6.21 -12.83
N ASP A 54 -4.58 -6.79 -14.01
CA ASP A 54 -3.99 -8.12 -14.10
C ASP A 54 -2.53 -8.12 -13.62
N ILE A 55 -2.29 -8.85 -12.52
CA ILE A 55 -0.96 -8.98 -11.93
C ILE A 55 0.02 -9.72 -12.86
N HIS A 56 -0.48 -10.54 -13.78
CA HIS A 56 0.35 -11.33 -14.69
C HIS A 56 1.07 -10.49 -15.74
N ARG A 57 0.58 -9.28 -16.03
CA ARG A 57 1.28 -8.31 -16.91
C ARG A 57 2.61 -7.81 -16.35
N PHE A 58 2.85 -7.97 -15.04
CA PHE A 58 4.11 -7.60 -14.42
C PHE A 58 5.01 -8.82 -14.25
N SER A 59 6.18 -8.82 -14.88
CA SER A 59 7.16 -9.91 -14.79
C SER A 59 7.84 -9.99 -13.40
N SER A 60 7.82 -8.89 -12.63
CA SER A 60 8.45 -8.82 -11.30
C SER A 60 7.83 -7.75 -10.41
N PRO A 61 8.03 -7.83 -9.07
CA PRO A 61 7.63 -6.76 -8.16
C PRO A 61 8.26 -5.41 -8.48
N HIS A 62 9.45 -5.41 -9.09
CA HIS A 62 10.13 -4.18 -9.50
C HIS A 62 9.38 -3.47 -10.63
N LYS A 63 8.86 -4.21 -11.61
CA LYS A 63 8.03 -3.64 -12.68
C LYS A 63 6.74 -3.03 -12.13
N LEU A 64 6.11 -3.67 -11.14
CA LEU A 64 4.96 -3.10 -10.44
C LEU A 64 5.37 -1.83 -9.65
N ALA A 65 6.56 -1.82 -9.00
CA ALA A 65 7.06 -0.65 -8.29
C ALA A 65 7.33 0.53 -9.23
N ASN A 66 7.86 0.27 -10.43
CA ASN A 66 8.02 1.28 -11.48
C ASN A 66 6.66 1.82 -11.93
N TYR A 67 5.70 0.94 -12.19
CA TYR A 67 4.34 1.32 -12.57
C TYR A 67 3.64 2.16 -11.48
N ALA A 68 3.89 1.87 -10.20
CA ALA A 68 3.38 2.66 -9.07
C ALA A 68 4.18 3.95 -8.81
N GLY A 69 5.28 4.21 -9.51
CA GLY A 69 6.11 5.40 -9.30
C GLY A 69 6.90 5.42 -7.99
N VAL A 70 7.16 4.24 -7.38
CA VAL A 70 7.90 4.14 -6.11
C VAL A 70 9.30 3.54 -6.25
N ALA A 71 9.68 3.08 -7.44
CA ALA A 71 11.04 2.60 -7.70
C ALA A 71 12.02 3.77 -7.78
N PRO A 72 13.28 3.58 -7.31
CA PRO A 72 14.31 4.57 -7.53
C PRO A 72 14.65 4.61 -9.02
N LEU A 73 14.85 5.80 -9.54
CA LEU A 73 15.48 5.99 -10.83
C LEU A 73 16.98 6.18 -10.59
N HIS A 74 17.76 5.25 -11.11
CA HIS A 74 19.20 5.42 -11.18
C HIS A 74 19.53 6.23 -12.43
N PHE A 75 19.75 7.51 -12.28
CA PHE A 75 20.42 8.29 -13.32
C PHE A 75 21.91 8.16 -13.12
N SER A 76 22.55 7.22 -13.82
CA SER A 76 24.01 7.15 -13.88
C SER A 76 24.49 7.86 -15.15
N SER A 77 24.81 9.14 -15.02
CA SER A 77 25.71 9.76 -15.95
C SER A 77 27.09 9.86 -15.26
N ALA A 78 28.07 9.14 -15.77
CA ALA A 78 29.49 9.21 -15.34
C ALA A 78 29.77 8.99 -13.84
N GLY A 79 29.28 7.89 -13.23
CA GLY A 79 29.79 7.40 -11.95
C GLY A 79 29.34 8.14 -10.68
N LYS A 80 28.56 9.19 -10.79
CA LYS A 80 27.94 9.92 -9.64
C LYS A 80 26.44 9.93 -9.77
N GLY A 81 25.79 8.77 -9.61
CA GLY A 81 24.32 8.66 -9.67
C GLY A 81 23.68 9.09 -8.36
N LYS A 82 22.76 10.03 -8.39
CA LYS A 82 21.79 10.25 -7.31
C LYS A 82 20.52 9.46 -7.59
N ASP A 83 20.05 8.67 -6.62
CA ASP A 83 18.73 8.05 -6.67
C ASP A 83 17.67 9.16 -6.63
N VAL A 84 17.10 9.49 -7.78
CA VAL A 84 16.00 10.46 -7.86
C VAL A 84 14.69 9.68 -8.01
N GLN A 85 13.71 10.02 -7.18
CA GLN A 85 12.36 9.49 -7.36
C GLN A 85 11.70 10.15 -8.56
N ASN A 86 11.22 9.36 -9.51
CA ASN A 86 10.44 9.89 -10.63
C ASN A 86 9.01 10.21 -10.16
N LYS A 87 8.79 11.45 -9.74
CA LYS A 87 7.47 11.92 -9.28
C LYS A 87 6.44 12.08 -10.41
N SER A 88 6.87 12.07 -11.65
CA SER A 88 6.03 12.37 -12.83
C SER A 88 5.61 11.14 -13.62
N GLN A 89 6.21 9.96 -13.36
CA GLN A 89 5.88 8.72 -14.06
C GLN A 89 5.24 7.70 -13.10
N GLY A 90 4.19 7.04 -13.58
CA GLY A 90 3.51 5.98 -12.87
C GLY A 90 2.02 6.23 -12.61
N ASN A 91 1.35 5.23 -12.09
CA ASN A 91 -0.05 5.33 -11.70
C ASN A 91 -0.19 6.11 -10.39
N ARG A 92 -0.56 7.40 -10.50
CA ARG A 92 -0.70 8.30 -9.35
C ARG A 92 -1.74 7.81 -8.33
N LYS A 93 -2.82 7.18 -8.76
CA LYS A 93 -3.85 6.65 -7.85
C LYS A 93 -3.28 5.49 -7.04
N LEU A 94 -2.57 4.56 -7.68
CA LEU A 94 -1.88 3.48 -6.99
C LEU A 94 -0.81 4.01 -6.01
N TYR A 95 -0.04 5.02 -6.42
CA TYR A 95 0.94 5.68 -5.55
C TYR A 95 0.29 6.21 -4.27
N LEU A 96 -0.83 6.95 -4.41
CA LEU A 96 -1.52 7.53 -3.26
C LEU A 96 -2.11 6.46 -2.34
N THR A 97 -2.72 5.41 -2.91
CA THR A 97 -3.24 4.28 -2.12
C THR A 97 -2.11 3.61 -1.31
N LEU A 98 -0.96 3.36 -1.94
CA LEU A 98 0.21 2.79 -1.26
C LEU A 98 0.81 3.74 -0.22
N TYR A 99 0.79 5.05 -0.46
CA TYR A 99 1.28 6.05 0.47
C TYR A 99 0.44 6.09 1.76
N PHE A 100 -0.89 6.15 1.61
CA PHE A 100 -1.80 6.09 2.77
C PHE A 100 -1.69 4.75 3.50
N LEU A 101 -1.57 3.64 2.77
CA LEU A 101 -1.35 2.34 3.38
C LEU A 101 -0.04 2.28 4.17
N ALA A 102 1.05 2.85 3.64
CA ALA A 102 2.33 2.92 4.35
C ALA A 102 2.23 3.73 5.66
N ILE A 103 1.49 4.84 5.65
CA ILE A 103 1.18 5.61 6.86
C ILE A 103 0.40 4.74 7.85
N GLN A 104 -0.62 4.03 7.39
CA GLN A 104 -1.44 3.17 8.25
C GLN A 104 -0.63 2.04 8.89
N GLN A 105 0.39 1.50 8.20
CA GLN A 105 1.25 0.45 8.77
C GLN A 105 2.04 0.93 9.99
N ILE A 106 2.48 2.19 10.00
CA ILE A 106 3.30 2.75 11.08
C ILE A 106 2.48 3.46 12.17
N TYR A 107 1.17 3.62 11.93
CA TYR A 107 0.28 4.33 12.84
C TYR A 107 0.21 3.65 14.21
N LEU A 108 0.20 4.46 15.27
CA LEU A 108 0.01 3.98 16.63
C LEU A 108 -1.49 3.97 16.97
N THR A 109 -1.96 2.89 17.53
CA THR A 109 -3.32 2.80 18.07
C THR A 109 -3.50 3.74 19.29
N ASN A 110 -4.73 3.93 19.73
CA ASN A 110 -5.02 4.74 20.94
C ASN A 110 -4.32 4.21 22.21
N LYS A 111 -3.88 2.94 22.19
CA LYS A 111 -3.09 2.31 23.27
C LYS A 111 -1.59 2.51 23.10
N GLY A 112 -1.13 3.26 22.10
CA GLY A 112 0.29 3.47 21.81
C GLY A 112 0.97 2.30 21.11
N GLU A 113 0.24 1.24 20.75
CA GLU A 113 0.80 0.09 20.05
C GLU A 113 0.82 0.31 18.53
N PRO A 114 1.88 -0.06 17.81
CA PRO A 114 1.92 0.05 16.37
C PRO A 114 0.97 -0.96 15.71
N ARG A 115 0.22 -0.51 14.71
CA ARG A 115 -0.68 -1.39 13.94
C ARG A 115 0.09 -2.54 13.29
N ASN A 116 1.32 -2.28 12.86
CA ASN A 116 2.23 -3.30 12.34
C ASN A 116 3.63 -3.08 12.91
N ARG A 117 4.02 -3.91 13.88
CA ARG A 117 5.31 -3.80 14.59
C ARG A 117 6.50 -3.90 13.64
N VAL A 118 6.43 -4.76 12.61
CA VAL A 118 7.51 -4.97 11.65
C VAL A 118 7.77 -3.72 10.81
N TYR A 119 6.69 -3.10 10.28
CA TYR A 119 6.83 -1.88 9.48
C TYR A 119 7.19 -0.67 10.35
N ARG A 120 6.70 -0.61 11.59
CA ARG A 120 7.08 0.45 12.52
C ARG A 120 8.56 0.41 12.85
N ALA A 121 9.08 -0.75 13.24
CA ALA A 121 10.52 -0.93 13.52
C ALA A 121 11.37 -0.61 12.28
N TYR A 122 10.93 -1.03 11.09
CA TYR A 122 11.61 -0.71 9.85
C TYR A 122 11.61 0.79 9.54
N PHE A 123 10.50 1.47 9.79
CA PHE A 123 10.42 2.93 9.64
C PHE A 123 11.42 3.65 10.53
N GLU A 124 11.48 3.30 11.79
CA GLU A 124 12.40 3.87 12.78
C GLU A 124 13.86 3.61 12.42
N SER A 125 14.18 2.38 11.98
CA SER A 125 15.51 2.05 11.44
C SER A 125 15.88 2.95 10.24
N LYS A 126 14.93 3.27 9.35
CA LYS A 126 15.21 4.15 8.21
C LYS A 126 15.43 5.60 8.62
N LEU A 127 14.76 6.06 9.67
CA LEU A 127 15.01 7.39 10.26
C LEU A 127 16.40 7.45 10.93
N SER A 128 16.80 6.41 11.66
CA SER A 128 18.14 6.34 12.27
C SER A 128 19.29 6.29 11.25
N GLU A 129 19.00 5.76 10.02
CA GLU A 129 19.91 5.84 8.87
C GLU A 129 20.01 7.25 8.25
N GLY A 130 19.36 8.27 8.83
CA GLY A 130 19.35 9.64 8.32
C GLY A 130 18.35 9.93 7.20
N LYS A 131 17.41 9.02 6.90
CA LYS A 131 16.37 9.26 5.89
C LYS A 131 15.28 10.17 6.44
N THR A 132 14.73 11.02 5.57
CA THR A 132 13.53 11.80 5.90
C THR A 132 12.31 10.89 6.08
N LYS A 133 11.29 11.36 6.81
CA LYS A 133 10.02 10.62 6.98
C LYS A 133 9.42 10.16 5.66
N ILE A 134 9.44 11.00 4.63
CA ILE A 134 8.92 10.66 3.30
C ILE A 134 9.76 9.55 2.64
N GLN A 135 11.08 9.63 2.72
CA GLN A 135 11.95 8.58 2.18
C GLN A 135 11.76 7.25 2.90
N ALA A 136 11.58 7.27 4.23
CA ALA A 136 11.27 6.08 5.01
C ALA A 136 9.91 5.47 4.62
N LEU A 137 8.87 6.28 4.39
CA LEU A 137 7.57 5.81 3.87
C LEU A 137 7.70 5.19 2.48
N ILE A 138 8.49 5.76 1.59
CA ILE A 138 8.74 5.18 0.26
C ILE A 138 9.40 3.80 0.37
N CYS A 139 10.30 3.62 1.34
CA CYS A 139 10.90 2.31 1.61
C CYS A 139 9.83 1.29 2.05
N ILE A 140 8.85 1.71 2.86
CA ILE A 140 7.71 0.86 3.25
C ILE A 140 6.82 0.54 2.03
N MET A 141 6.48 1.54 1.21
CA MET A 141 5.70 1.33 -0.01
C MET A 141 6.32 0.27 -0.93
N ARG A 142 7.66 0.28 -1.08
CA ARG A 142 8.39 -0.74 -1.85
C ARG A 142 8.26 -2.15 -1.24
N LYS A 143 8.30 -2.27 0.09
CA LYS A 143 8.07 -3.55 0.76
C LYS A 143 6.63 -4.01 0.58
N LEU A 144 5.65 -3.12 0.75
CA LEU A 144 4.24 -3.42 0.53
C LEU A 144 3.97 -3.92 -0.89
N ILE A 145 4.53 -3.27 -1.91
CA ILE A 145 4.41 -3.72 -3.29
C ILE A 145 4.91 -5.15 -3.49
N ARG A 146 6.05 -5.51 -2.87
CA ARG A 146 6.57 -6.89 -2.97
C ARG A 146 5.60 -7.88 -2.35
N VAL A 147 5.04 -7.55 -1.19
CA VAL A 147 4.05 -8.39 -0.50
C VAL A 147 2.77 -8.52 -1.35
N ILE A 148 2.20 -7.40 -1.78
CA ILE A 148 0.99 -7.36 -2.61
C ILE A 148 1.19 -8.15 -3.91
N TYR A 149 2.34 -7.96 -4.58
CA TYR A 149 2.67 -8.71 -5.80
C TYR A 149 2.65 -10.22 -5.57
N VAL A 150 3.32 -10.69 -4.50
CA VAL A 150 3.39 -12.13 -4.18
C VAL A 150 2.00 -12.67 -3.82
N MET A 151 1.25 -11.94 -3.00
CA MET A 151 -0.10 -12.33 -2.60
C MET A 151 -1.05 -12.44 -3.80
N MET A 152 -1.02 -11.46 -4.71
CA MET A 152 -1.84 -11.50 -5.92
C MET A 152 -1.41 -12.62 -6.88
N LYS A 153 -0.09 -12.83 -7.07
CA LYS A 153 0.42 -13.92 -7.95
C LYS A 153 0.08 -15.30 -7.44
N LYS A 154 0.18 -15.51 -6.12
CA LYS A 154 0.02 -16.82 -5.48
C LYS A 154 -1.35 -17.03 -4.86
N LYS A 155 -2.20 -16.00 -4.82
CA LYS A 155 -3.51 -16.00 -4.14
C LYS A 155 -3.40 -16.47 -2.69
N THR A 156 -2.42 -15.94 -1.93
CA THR A 156 -2.14 -16.31 -0.55
C THR A 156 -2.61 -15.22 0.41
N VAL A 157 -2.88 -15.60 1.67
CA VAL A 157 -3.13 -14.69 2.78
C VAL A 157 -1.82 -14.04 3.27
N TYR A 158 -1.93 -12.88 3.90
CA TYR A 158 -0.77 -12.23 4.50
C TYR A 158 -0.30 -13.00 5.73
N GLN A 159 1.00 -13.27 5.76
CA GLN A 159 1.67 -13.81 6.94
C GLN A 159 2.60 -12.74 7.51
N MET A 160 2.35 -12.37 8.77
CA MET A 160 3.22 -11.40 9.44
C MET A 160 4.59 -12.04 9.67
N PRO A 161 5.67 -11.42 9.18
CA PRO A 161 7.01 -11.94 9.44
C PRO A 161 7.31 -11.94 10.93
N GLU A 162 7.91 -13.02 11.44
CA GLU A 162 8.44 -13.03 12.79
C GLU A 162 9.57 -12.00 12.92
N ILE A 163 9.51 -11.17 13.95
CA ILE A 163 10.61 -10.28 14.29
C ILE A 163 11.69 -11.18 14.91
N LYS A 164 12.68 -11.58 14.13
CA LYS A 164 13.90 -12.14 14.72
C LYS A 164 14.54 -11.01 15.53
N GLU A 165 14.39 -11.06 16.84
CA GLU A 165 15.21 -10.24 17.73
C GLU A 165 16.66 -10.54 17.37
N LYS A 166 17.36 -9.54 16.88
CA LYS A 166 18.81 -9.61 16.86
C LYS A 166 19.24 -9.64 18.31
N ILE A 167 19.50 -10.85 18.81
CA ILE A 167 20.20 -11.04 20.08
C ILE A 167 21.46 -10.19 19.92
N ALA A 168 21.53 -9.11 20.71
CA ALA A 168 22.72 -8.29 20.84
C ALA A 168 23.78 -9.20 21.46
N SER A 169 24.78 -9.57 20.67
CA SER A 169 26.05 -10.11 21.15
C SER A 169 27.02 -8.96 21.22
#